data_9e7447fcd494c154f07f098d8f02d06c
#
_entry.id   9e7447fcd494c154f07f098d8f02d06c
#
_cell.length_a   1.000
_cell.length_b   1.000
_cell.length_c   1.000
_cell.angle_alpha   90.00
_cell.angle_beta   90.00
_cell.angle_gamma   90.00
#
_symmetry.space_group_name_H-M   'P 1'
#
loop_
_entity.id
_entity.type
_entity.pdbx_description
1 polymer ?
#
loop_
_entity_poly.entity_id
_entity_poly.type
_entity_poly.pdbx_seq_one_letter_code
_entity_poly.pdbx_strand_id
1 'polypeptide(L)'
;MTGLSLVALAALGALAAAALAAANAVRARRHPRRPVLDAALRHERTTSVVAGVVALTLIAYVVSPAALPGLTGVTTTPGLLVALSPFIAVVMVLAVRAIGELAWPRPEGAVRTAPLARRTVRGLGEWRLPLFLGTAALTAVALVVFGLTAGEGGGTVDAPLLVTVDGWVTGSSGPYPGWPYAGPLLGMLGVITLGVLGVLRLVARRGVVSGATAQEDDSLRRLSAAHVLAGTQLLVGLGSAAVLLTAALALFGASRTGAAVLVFAVGSAIGITSVVVGLSVLARQALPALPGTSSATGASAVTPAPQA
;
A
#
# COMPACT_ATOMS: atom_id res chain seq x y z
N MET A 1 -8.77 22.16 11.88
CA MET A 1 -8.95 20.83 12.49
C MET A 1 -7.77 20.60 13.41
N THR A 2 -8.02 20.41 14.68
CA THR A 2 -7.00 20.36 15.73
C THR A 2 -6.19 19.06 15.60
N GLY A 3 -4.86 19.14 15.83
CA GLY A 3 -3.94 17.97 15.75
C GLY A 3 -4.35 16.77 16.63
N LEU A 4 -5.22 16.99 17.64
CA LEU A 4 -5.85 15.95 18.45
C LEU A 4 -6.68 14.96 17.61
N SER A 5 -7.34 15.39 16.55
CA SER A 5 -8.19 14.51 15.73
C SER A 5 -7.36 13.54 14.86
N LEU A 6 -6.17 13.95 14.41
CA LEU A 6 -5.28 13.09 13.62
C LEU A 6 -4.56 12.07 14.51
N VAL A 7 -4.13 12.47 15.71
CA VAL A 7 -3.55 11.56 16.69
C VAL A 7 -4.59 10.53 17.15
N ALA A 8 -5.85 10.96 17.35
CA ALA A 8 -6.94 10.05 17.68
C ALA A 8 -7.25 9.07 16.54
N LEU A 9 -7.21 9.51 15.27
CA LEU A 9 -7.37 8.62 14.11
C LEU A 9 -6.22 7.62 13.97
N ALA A 10 -4.99 8.05 14.20
CA ALA A 10 -3.83 7.15 14.20
C ALA A 10 -3.89 6.15 15.35
N ALA A 11 -4.30 6.58 16.55
CA ALA A 11 -4.50 5.71 17.70
C ALA A 11 -5.64 4.71 17.47
N LEU A 12 -6.75 5.13 16.88
CA LEU A 12 -7.86 4.25 16.49
C LEU A 12 -7.42 3.23 15.43
N GLY A 13 -6.63 3.64 14.44
CA GLY A 13 -6.04 2.74 13.45
C GLY A 13 -5.11 1.70 14.09
N ALA A 14 -4.27 2.11 15.02
CA ALA A 14 -3.38 1.22 15.78
C ALA A 14 -4.16 0.24 16.66
N LEU A 15 -5.19 0.71 17.35
CA LEU A 15 -6.10 -0.11 18.15
C LEU A 15 -6.88 -1.12 17.29
N ALA A 16 -7.39 -0.70 16.13
CA ALA A 16 -8.06 -1.59 15.19
C ALA A 16 -7.11 -2.67 14.66
N ALA A 17 -5.88 -2.30 14.30
CA ALA A 17 -4.84 -3.24 13.88
C ALA A 17 -4.46 -4.23 15.00
N ALA A 18 -4.31 -3.76 16.25
CA ALA A 18 -4.05 -4.59 17.41
C ALA A 18 -5.22 -5.53 17.73
N ALA A 19 -6.46 -5.05 17.66
CA ALA A 19 -7.67 -5.86 17.86
C ALA A 19 -7.82 -6.95 16.78
N LEU A 20 -7.54 -6.63 15.51
CA LEU A 20 -7.52 -7.60 14.42
C LEU A 20 -6.40 -8.65 14.60
N ALA A 21 -5.21 -8.22 15.04
CA ALA A 21 -4.11 -9.13 15.36
C ALA A 21 -4.45 -10.07 16.51
N ALA A 22 -5.08 -9.56 17.59
CA ALA A 22 -5.54 -10.34 18.72
C ALA A 22 -6.64 -11.33 18.32
N ALA A 23 -7.65 -10.90 17.57
CA ALA A 23 -8.72 -11.75 17.05
C ALA A 23 -8.16 -12.89 16.18
N ASN A 24 -7.16 -12.59 15.34
CA ASN A 24 -6.47 -13.58 14.53
C ASN A 24 -5.64 -14.58 15.36
N ALA A 25 -5.01 -14.12 16.44
CA ALA A 25 -4.28 -14.98 17.37
C ALA A 25 -5.20 -15.96 18.11
N VAL A 26 -6.37 -15.50 18.57
CA VAL A 26 -7.40 -16.35 19.21
C VAL A 26 -7.93 -17.40 18.24
N ARG A 27 -8.18 -17.02 16.97
CA ARG A 27 -8.66 -17.96 15.93
C ARG A 27 -7.62 -18.99 15.53
N ALA A 28 -6.32 -18.62 15.49
CA ALA A 28 -5.24 -19.55 15.19
C ALA A 28 -5.15 -20.69 16.23
N ARG A 29 -5.53 -20.41 17.49
CA ARG A 29 -5.55 -21.43 18.57
C ARG A 29 -6.67 -22.47 18.38
N ARG A 30 -7.72 -22.18 17.63
CA ARG A 30 -8.89 -23.05 17.46
C ARG A 30 -8.74 -24.08 16.35
N HIS A 31 -7.74 -23.95 15.47
CA HIS A 31 -7.53 -24.86 14.34
C HIS A 31 -6.05 -25.28 14.32
N PRO A 32 -5.72 -26.47 14.87
CA PRO A 32 -4.34 -26.95 14.88
C PRO A 32 -3.88 -27.20 13.43
N ARG A 33 -2.92 -26.41 12.98
CA ARG A 33 -2.20 -26.59 11.73
C ARG A 33 -0.88 -27.29 12.00
N ARG A 34 -0.22 -27.75 10.91
CA ARG A 34 1.15 -28.28 11.05
C ARG A 34 2.07 -27.23 11.66
N PRO A 35 2.92 -27.58 12.68
CA PRO A 35 3.77 -26.61 13.40
C PRO A 35 4.62 -25.71 12.50
N VAL A 36 5.07 -26.25 11.38
CA VAL A 36 5.92 -25.52 10.40
C VAL A 36 5.15 -24.42 9.68
N LEU A 37 3.89 -24.69 9.28
CA LEU A 37 3.03 -23.68 8.65
C LEU A 37 2.65 -22.58 9.64
N ASP A 38 2.45 -22.94 10.92
CA ASP A 38 2.17 -21.97 11.98
C ASP A 38 3.38 -21.06 12.24
N ALA A 39 4.60 -21.57 12.15
CA ALA A 39 5.82 -20.74 12.26
C ALA A 39 5.92 -19.74 11.10
N ALA A 40 5.70 -20.19 9.85
CA ALA A 40 5.71 -19.34 8.68
C ALA A 40 4.61 -18.26 8.73
N LEU A 41 3.40 -18.61 9.14
CA LEU A 41 2.30 -17.67 9.31
C LEU A 41 2.54 -16.67 10.46
N ARG A 42 3.16 -17.11 11.56
CA ARG A 42 3.56 -16.19 12.64
C ARG A 42 4.59 -15.18 12.15
N HIS A 43 5.62 -15.63 11.43
CA HIS A 43 6.62 -14.75 10.84
C HIS A 43 5.99 -13.72 9.92
N GLU A 44 5.13 -14.13 9.00
CA GLU A 44 4.40 -13.23 8.07
C GLU A 44 3.54 -12.20 8.83
N ARG A 45 2.83 -12.62 9.88
CA ARG A 45 2.02 -11.72 10.71
C ARG A 45 2.87 -10.73 11.47
N THR A 46 3.95 -11.20 12.10
CA THR A 46 4.87 -10.32 12.85
C THR A 46 5.45 -9.26 11.93
N THR A 47 5.94 -9.66 10.74
CA THR A 47 6.46 -8.72 9.75
C THR A 47 5.40 -7.71 9.30
N SER A 48 4.14 -8.16 9.11
CA SER A 48 3.02 -7.27 8.76
C SER A 48 2.70 -6.26 9.85
N VAL A 49 2.65 -6.71 11.10
CA VAL A 49 2.37 -5.85 12.25
C VAL A 49 3.49 -4.82 12.43
N VAL A 50 4.76 -5.27 12.40
CA VAL A 50 5.92 -4.37 12.50
C VAL A 50 5.89 -3.32 11.39
N ALA A 51 5.65 -3.72 10.14
CA ALA A 51 5.55 -2.80 9.02
C ALA A 51 4.42 -1.77 9.23
N GLY A 52 3.25 -2.20 9.70
CA GLY A 52 2.12 -1.33 10.00
C GLY A 52 2.41 -0.35 11.14
N VAL A 53 3.03 -0.81 12.22
CA VAL A 53 3.42 0.04 13.35
C VAL A 53 4.43 1.09 12.91
N VAL A 54 5.47 0.69 12.17
CA VAL A 54 6.49 1.63 11.65
C VAL A 54 5.84 2.71 10.77
N ALA A 55 4.94 2.32 9.85
CA ALA A 55 4.24 3.28 8.99
C ALA A 55 3.39 4.26 9.80
N LEU A 56 2.58 3.77 10.72
CA LEU A 56 1.70 4.59 11.56
C LEU A 56 2.48 5.54 12.45
N THR A 57 3.56 5.06 13.08
CA THR A 57 4.42 5.88 13.94
C THR A 57 5.07 7.00 13.15
N LEU A 58 5.57 6.72 11.95
CA LEU A 58 6.21 7.71 11.11
C LEU A 58 5.20 8.79 10.65
N ILE A 59 4.03 8.37 10.17
CA ILE A 59 2.98 9.31 9.75
C ILE A 59 2.53 10.16 10.96
N ALA A 60 2.25 9.53 12.09
CA ALA A 60 1.84 10.25 13.31
C ALA A 60 2.90 11.25 13.78
N TYR A 61 4.19 10.87 13.71
CA TYR A 61 5.30 11.77 14.04
C TYR A 61 5.33 13.00 13.11
N VAL A 62 5.33 12.79 11.79
CA VAL A 62 5.45 13.87 10.80
C VAL A 62 4.26 14.85 10.85
N VAL A 63 3.03 14.35 11.14
CA VAL A 63 1.84 15.21 11.23
C VAL A 63 1.63 15.77 12.65
N SER A 64 2.48 15.44 13.62
CA SER A 64 2.34 15.93 14.98
C SER A 64 2.73 17.42 15.07
N PRO A 65 1.98 18.22 15.84
CA PRO A 65 2.33 19.62 16.05
C PRO A 65 3.71 19.82 16.70
N ALA A 66 4.18 18.83 17.47
CA ALA A 66 5.48 18.87 18.14
C ALA A 66 6.67 18.69 17.16
N ALA A 67 6.48 17.94 16.08
CA ALA A 67 7.53 17.70 15.09
C ALA A 67 7.59 18.81 14.02
N LEU A 68 6.47 19.46 13.72
CA LEU A 68 6.38 20.47 12.66
C LEU A 68 7.42 21.60 12.78
N PRO A 69 7.69 22.21 13.98
CA PRO A 69 8.70 23.25 14.09
C PRO A 69 10.12 22.79 13.76
N GLY A 70 10.47 21.55 14.12
CA GLY A 70 11.78 20.97 13.79
C GLY A 70 11.94 20.59 12.32
N LEU A 71 10.82 20.30 11.65
CA LEU A 71 10.81 19.88 10.25
C LEU A 71 10.71 21.05 9.26
N THR A 72 10.21 22.20 9.67
CA THR A 72 10.09 23.40 8.79
C THR A 72 11.44 23.93 8.31
N GLY A 73 12.52 23.69 9.03
CA GLY A 73 13.89 24.05 8.62
C GLY A 73 14.57 23.04 7.71
N VAL A 74 14.00 21.84 7.53
CA VAL A 74 14.64 20.76 6.74
C VAL A 74 14.40 20.92 5.24
N THR A 75 13.32 21.57 4.84
CA THR A 75 13.00 21.84 3.44
C THR A 75 12.65 23.30 3.23
N THR A 76 13.08 23.85 2.09
CA THR A 76 12.70 25.21 1.67
C THR A 76 11.25 25.32 1.22
N THR A 77 10.60 24.17 0.96
CA THR A 77 9.22 24.09 0.47
C THR A 77 8.29 23.73 1.64
N PRO A 78 7.41 24.65 2.07
CA PRO A 78 6.50 24.42 3.20
C PRO A 78 5.58 23.23 2.95
N GLY A 79 5.44 22.31 3.93
CA GLY A 79 4.54 21.16 3.84
C GLY A 79 5.02 20.00 2.96
N LEU A 80 6.18 20.09 2.32
CA LEU A 80 6.71 19.01 1.48
C LEU A 80 6.89 17.70 2.27
N LEU A 81 7.42 17.77 3.49
CA LEU A 81 7.61 16.58 4.33
C LEU A 81 6.28 15.92 4.70
N VAL A 82 5.23 16.72 4.93
CA VAL A 82 3.89 16.20 5.19
C VAL A 82 3.35 15.49 3.94
N ALA A 83 3.52 16.07 2.76
CA ALA A 83 3.12 15.45 1.49
C ALA A 83 3.91 14.16 1.20
N LEU A 84 5.20 14.11 1.55
CA LEU A 84 6.07 12.94 1.37
C LEU A 84 5.83 11.84 2.42
N SER A 85 5.26 12.17 3.58
CA SER A 85 5.18 11.24 4.73
C SER A 85 4.54 9.89 4.40
N PRO A 86 3.42 9.76 3.67
CA PRO A 86 2.85 8.48 3.33
C PRO A 86 3.77 7.68 2.38
N PHE A 87 4.49 8.36 1.49
CA PHE A 87 5.42 7.72 0.55
C PHE A 87 6.69 7.23 1.28
N ILE A 88 7.23 8.01 2.21
CA ILE A 88 8.35 7.58 3.08
C ILE A 88 7.91 6.38 3.93
N ALA A 89 6.70 6.41 4.48
CA ALA A 89 6.15 5.29 5.23
C ALA A 89 6.09 4.01 4.38
N VAL A 90 5.75 4.11 3.10
CA VAL A 90 5.79 2.96 2.17
C VAL A 90 7.20 2.41 2.00
N VAL A 91 8.20 3.27 1.83
CA VAL A 91 9.60 2.82 1.72
C VAL A 91 10.03 2.06 2.97
N MET A 92 9.66 2.53 4.16
CA MET A 92 9.93 1.84 5.41
C MET A 92 9.18 0.49 5.51
N VAL A 93 7.92 0.45 5.11
CA VAL A 93 7.14 -0.81 5.01
C VAL A 93 7.84 -1.79 4.07
N LEU A 94 8.26 -1.35 2.90
CA LEU A 94 8.97 -2.21 1.93
C LEU A 94 10.32 -2.69 2.47
N ALA A 95 11.06 -1.85 3.21
CA ALA A 95 12.30 -2.24 3.86
C ALA A 95 12.06 -3.34 4.92
N VAL A 96 11.07 -3.15 5.80
CA VAL A 96 10.68 -4.16 6.81
C VAL A 96 10.26 -5.47 6.12
N ARG A 97 9.50 -5.38 5.03
CA ARG A 97 9.09 -6.55 4.25
C ARG A 97 10.29 -7.24 3.59
N ALA A 98 11.21 -6.49 3.00
CA ALA A 98 12.43 -7.05 2.42
C ALA A 98 13.27 -7.78 3.46
N ILE A 99 13.48 -7.17 4.64
CA ILE A 99 14.19 -7.80 5.76
C ILE A 99 13.46 -9.08 6.21
N GLY A 100 12.15 -9.05 6.33
CA GLY A 100 11.35 -10.23 6.68
C GLY A 100 11.52 -11.37 5.67
N GLU A 101 11.51 -11.09 4.36
CA GLU A 101 11.73 -12.11 3.32
C GLU A 101 13.19 -12.63 3.32
N LEU A 102 14.18 -11.79 3.61
CA LEU A 102 15.58 -12.20 3.73
C LEU A 102 15.85 -13.03 4.99
N ALA A 103 15.15 -12.73 6.08
CA ALA A 103 15.21 -13.45 7.35
C ALA A 103 14.29 -14.69 7.39
N TRP A 104 13.66 -15.05 6.26
CA TRP A 104 12.79 -16.21 6.19
C TRP A 104 13.54 -17.49 6.60
N PRO A 105 12.95 -18.32 7.51
CA PRO A 105 13.59 -19.55 7.96
C PRO A 105 13.99 -20.44 6.77
N ARG A 106 15.27 -20.71 6.65
CA ARG A 106 15.77 -21.60 5.60
C ARG A 106 15.51 -23.05 5.98
N PRO A 107 15.06 -23.89 5.02
CA PRO A 107 14.88 -25.30 5.30
C PRO A 107 16.22 -25.95 5.65
N GLU A 108 16.25 -26.67 6.77
CA GLU A 108 17.36 -27.54 7.14
C GLU A 108 17.19 -28.86 6.37
N GLY A 109 18.13 -29.22 5.50
CA GLY A 109 18.12 -30.47 4.76
C GLY A 109 18.98 -30.46 3.50
N ALA A 110 19.66 -31.58 3.23
CA ALA A 110 20.59 -31.73 2.13
C ALA A 110 19.95 -31.88 0.74
N VAL A 111 18.67 -32.26 0.65
CA VAL A 111 17.96 -32.48 -0.61
C VAL A 111 16.96 -31.35 -0.87
N ARG A 112 17.26 -30.49 -1.83
CA ARG A 112 16.37 -29.44 -2.31
C ARG A 112 15.56 -29.96 -3.49
N THR A 113 14.34 -30.41 -3.24
CA THR A 113 13.36 -30.62 -4.32
C THR A 113 12.81 -29.26 -4.70
N ALA A 114 13.39 -28.65 -5.73
CA ALA A 114 12.84 -27.42 -6.31
C ALA A 114 11.85 -27.81 -7.41
N PRO A 115 10.54 -27.48 -7.26
CA PRO A 115 9.64 -27.63 -8.39
C PRO A 115 10.10 -26.70 -9.53
N LEU A 116 10.22 -27.26 -10.74
CA LEU A 116 10.65 -26.55 -11.97
C LEU A 116 9.64 -25.47 -12.44
N ALA A 117 8.58 -25.23 -11.69
CA ALA A 117 7.58 -24.23 -12.02
C ALA A 117 8.20 -22.81 -12.01
N ARG A 118 8.21 -22.16 -13.16
CA ARG A 118 8.69 -20.79 -13.33
C ARG A 118 7.75 -19.81 -12.64
N ARG A 119 8.14 -19.34 -11.45
CA ARG A 119 7.35 -18.38 -10.68
C ARG A 119 7.65 -16.97 -11.16
N THR A 120 6.61 -16.25 -11.62
CA THR A 120 6.73 -14.89 -12.11
C THR A 120 6.12 -13.91 -11.12
N VAL A 121 6.71 -12.70 -11.03
CA VAL A 121 6.18 -11.58 -10.23
C VAL A 121 4.73 -11.26 -10.62
N ARG A 122 4.42 -11.32 -11.92
CA ARG A 122 3.07 -11.08 -12.44
C ARG A 122 2.04 -12.09 -11.92
N GLY A 123 2.41 -13.37 -11.84
CA GLY A 123 1.50 -14.41 -11.32
C GLY A 123 1.25 -14.28 -9.81
N LEU A 124 2.21 -13.76 -9.04
CA LEU A 124 2.04 -13.50 -7.61
C LEU A 124 1.22 -12.24 -7.31
N GLY A 125 1.38 -11.20 -8.15
CA GLY A 125 0.70 -9.91 -7.95
C GLY A 125 -0.76 -9.91 -8.35
N GLU A 126 -1.19 -10.87 -9.20
CA GLU A 126 -2.55 -10.96 -9.73
C GLU A 126 -3.05 -9.59 -10.23
N TRP A 127 -4.32 -9.24 -9.96
CA TRP A 127 -4.93 -7.96 -10.31
C TRP A 127 -4.42 -6.76 -9.47
N ARG A 128 -3.79 -7.02 -8.31
CA ARG A 128 -3.31 -5.96 -7.41
C ARG A 128 -2.08 -5.25 -7.95
N LEU A 129 -1.19 -5.99 -8.64
CA LEU A 129 0.00 -5.38 -9.24
C LEU A 129 -0.36 -4.39 -10.37
N PRO A 130 -1.19 -4.74 -11.37
CA PRO A 130 -1.62 -3.76 -12.38
C PRO A 130 -2.42 -2.60 -11.77
N LEU A 131 -3.23 -2.82 -10.73
CA LEU A 131 -3.92 -1.74 -10.03
C LEU A 131 -2.93 -0.76 -9.39
N PHE A 132 -1.93 -1.27 -8.66
CA PHE A 132 -0.89 -0.43 -8.07
C PHE A 132 -0.13 0.36 -9.15
N LEU A 133 0.31 -0.30 -10.21
CA LEU A 133 1.02 0.35 -11.31
C LEU A 133 0.16 1.40 -12.02
N GLY A 134 -1.13 1.13 -12.20
CA GLY A 134 -2.10 2.08 -12.75
C GLY A 134 -2.27 3.31 -11.84
N THR A 135 -2.41 3.11 -10.53
CA THR A 135 -2.45 4.20 -9.56
C THR A 135 -1.17 5.04 -9.59
N ALA A 136 -0.01 4.38 -9.59
CA ALA A 136 1.28 5.07 -9.66
C ALA A 136 1.45 5.85 -10.96
N ALA A 137 1.10 5.27 -12.10
CA ALA A 137 1.16 5.94 -13.39
C ALA A 137 0.22 7.15 -13.47
N LEU A 138 -1.03 6.99 -13.03
CA LEU A 138 -2.01 8.08 -13.00
C LEU A 138 -1.56 9.22 -12.09
N THR A 139 -1.03 8.90 -10.92
CA THR A 139 -0.45 9.89 -10.00
C THR A 139 0.75 10.60 -10.63
N ALA A 140 1.64 9.86 -11.28
CA ALA A 140 2.80 10.43 -11.96
C ALA A 140 2.39 11.41 -13.08
N VAL A 141 1.41 11.02 -13.91
CA VAL A 141 0.86 11.90 -14.95
C VAL A 141 0.27 13.18 -14.33
N ALA A 142 -0.53 13.05 -13.28
CA ALA A 142 -1.11 14.20 -12.59
C ALA A 142 -0.02 15.15 -12.03
N LEU A 143 1.02 14.60 -11.40
CA LEU A 143 2.12 15.40 -10.86
C LEU A 143 2.90 16.14 -11.95
N VAL A 144 3.13 15.51 -13.10
CA VAL A 144 3.75 16.17 -14.26
C VAL A 144 2.86 17.30 -14.76
N VAL A 145 1.55 17.07 -14.92
CA VAL A 145 0.60 18.10 -15.32
C VAL A 145 0.59 19.26 -14.34
N PHE A 146 0.58 18.99 -13.03
CA PHE A 146 0.63 20.03 -12.01
C PHE A 146 1.95 20.81 -12.05
N GLY A 147 3.08 20.12 -12.26
CA GLY A 147 4.36 20.78 -12.46
C GLY A 147 4.37 21.75 -13.63
N LEU A 148 3.75 21.36 -14.76
CA LEU A 148 3.69 22.16 -15.99
C LEU A 148 2.66 23.30 -15.94
N THR A 149 1.65 23.21 -15.08
CA THR A 149 0.56 24.18 -14.98
C THR A 149 0.65 25.08 -13.75
N ALA A 150 1.66 24.89 -12.92
CA ALA A 150 1.92 25.74 -11.75
C ALA A 150 2.36 27.13 -12.17
N GLY A 151 1.91 28.14 -11.43
CA GLY A 151 2.35 29.52 -11.55
C GLY A 151 3.77 29.74 -11.03
N GLU A 152 4.22 30.98 -11.02
CA GLU A 152 5.54 31.36 -10.56
C GLU A 152 5.80 30.88 -9.11
N GLY A 153 6.98 30.30 -8.87
CA GLY A 153 7.33 29.68 -7.58
C GLY A 153 6.77 28.28 -7.35
N GLY A 154 5.89 27.75 -8.23
CA GLY A 154 5.44 26.36 -8.23
C GLY A 154 4.51 25.93 -7.07
N GLY A 155 4.07 26.88 -6.24
CA GLY A 155 3.18 26.61 -5.10
C GLY A 155 1.72 27.07 -5.33
N THR A 156 1.44 27.69 -6.46
CA THR A 156 0.14 28.26 -6.81
C THR A 156 -0.26 27.88 -8.22
N VAL A 157 -1.53 28.06 -8.53
CA VAL A 157 -2.07 28.01 -9.90
C VAL A 157 -2.77 29.33 -10.20
N ASP A 158 -2.54 29.86 -11.41
CA ASP A 158 -3.09 31.15 -11.80
C ASP A 158 -4.56 31.03 -12.19
N ALA A 159 -5.37 32.00 -11.76
CA ALA A 159 -6.74 32.14 -12.19
C ALA A 159 -6.79 32.66 -13.64
N PRO A 160 -7.85 32.34 -14.41
CA PRO A 160 -8.09 32.99 -15.68
C PRO A 160 -8.15 34.52 -15.50
N LEU A 161 -7.59 35.24 -16.48
CA LEU A 161 -7.69 36.71 -16.51
C LEU A 161 -9.15 37.15 -16.46
N LEU A 162 -9.51 37.87 -15.41
CA LEU A 162 -10.82 38.48 -15.30
C LEU A 162 -10.70 39.98 -15.67
N VAL A 163 -11.57 40.43 -16.56
CA VAL A 163 -11.74 41.84 -16.88
C VAL A 163 -12.76 42.42 -15.91
N THR A 164 -12.31 43.31 -15.04
CA THR A 164 -13.20 44.08 -14.14
C THR A 164 -13.32 45.53 -14.63
N VAL A 165 -14.26 46.29 -14.08
CA VAL A 165 -14.45 47.69 -14.43
C VAL A 165 -13.20 48.54 -14.17
N ASP A 166 -12.34 48.06 -13.22
CA ASP A 166 -11.12 48.75 -12.79
C ASP A 166 -9.85 48.23 -13.54
N GLY A 167 -10.01 47.30 -14.50
CA GLY A 167 -8.89 46.75 -15.28
C GLY A 167 -8.78 45.22 -15.22
N TRP A 168 -7.58 44.73 -15.57
CA TRP A 168 -7.27 43.31 -15.56
C TRP A 168 -6.88 42.86 -14.14
N VAL A 169 -7.59 41.88 -13.60
CA VAL A 169 -7.23 41.28 -12.30
C VAL A 169 -6.76 39.87 -12.54
N THR A 170 -5.56 39.60 -12.09
CA THR A 170 -4.97 38.25 -12.02
C THR A 170 -4.99 37.78 -10.58
N GLY A 171 -5.49 36.60 -10.33
CA GLY A 171 -5.43 35.94 -9.02
C GLY A 171 -4.64 34.67 -9.09
N SER A 172 -4.09 34.23 -7.97
CA SER A 172 -3.50 32.91 -7.85
C SER A 172 -4.06 32.18 -6.63
N SER A 173 -4.15 30.87 -6.69
CA SER A 173 -4.65 30.03 -5.60
C SER A 173 -3.67 28.90 -5.28
N GLY A 174 -3.55 28.58 -3.99
CA GLY A 174 -2.67 27.53 -3.47
C GLY A 174 -3.20 26.97 -2.14
N PRO A 175 -2.54 25.92 -1.62
CA PRO A 175 -1.32 25.27 -2.13
C PRO A 175 -1.58 24.42 -3.38
N TYR A 176 -0.70 24.52 -4.37
CA TYR A 176 -0.75 23.73 -5.60
C TYR A 176 0.55 22.91 -5.77
N PRO A 177 0.49 21.62 -6.12
CA PRO A 177 1.65 20.75 -6.11
C PRO A 177 2.46 20.86 -7.42
N GLY A 178 3.05 22.04 -7.69
CA GLY A 178 3.97 22.26 -8.81
C GLY A 178 5.33 21.57 -8.61
N TRP A 179 6.31 21.87 -9.44
CA TRP A 179 7.60 21.19 -9.49
C TRP A 179 8.33 21.05 -8.13
N PRO A 180 8.28 22.02 -7.19
CA PRO A 180 8.93 21.86 -5.87
C PRO A 180 8.34 20.68 -5.06
N TYR A 181 7.10 20.30 -5.31
CA TYR A 181 6.44 19.13 -4.72
C TYR A 181 6.44 17.92 -5.66
N ALA A 182 6.09 18.14 -6.94
CA ALA A 182 5.95 17.09 -7.93
C ALA A 182 7.26 16.32 -8.16
N GLY A 183 8.40 17.02 -8.23
CA GLY A 183 9.71 16.40 -8.43
C GLY A 183 10.06 15.35 -7.36
N PRO A 184 10.10 15.73 -6.08
CA PRO A 184 10.35 14.79 -4.99
C PRO A 184 9.31 13.65 -4.92
N LEU A 185 8.03 13.92 -5.14
CA LEU A 185 6.97 12.91 -5.14
C LEU A 185 7.14 11.90 -6.28
N LEU A 186 7.49 12.36 -7.48
CA LEU A 186 7.81 11.48 -8.63
C LEU A 186 9.02 10.59 -8.33
N GLY A 187 10.08 11.16 -7.75
CA GLY A 187 11.24 10.40 -7.32
C GLY A 187 10.89 9.29 -6.33
N MET A 188 10.09 9.64 -5.30
CA MET A 188 9.61 8.66 -4.31
C MET A 188 8.73 7.59 -4.94
N LEU A 189 7.85 7.95 -5.87
CA LEU A 189 6.98 7.01 -6.57
C LEU A 189 7.80 6.01 -7.41
N GLY A 190 8.89 6.47 -8.03
CA GLY A 190 9.87 5.62 -8.71
C GLY A 190 10.56 4.64 -7.76
N VAL A 191 11.08 5.14 -6.63
CA VAL A 191 11.71 4.31 -5.60
C VAL A 191 10.73 3.25 -5.06
N ILE A 192 9.49 3.64 -4.78
CA ILE A 192 8.44 2.72 -4.29
C ILE A 192 8.13 1.65 -5.33
N THR A 193 7.98 2.03 -6.59
CA THR A 193 7.68 1.08 -7.68
C THR A 193 8.81 0.03 -7.81
N LEU A 194 10.06 0.47 -7.81
CA LEU A 194 11.21 -0.43 -7.82
C LEU A 194 11.27 -1.31 -6.56
N GLY A 195 10.98 -0.72 -5.40
CA GLY A 195 10.91 -1.43 -4.12
C GLY A 195 9.86 -2.53 -4.11
N VAL A 196 8.65 -2.24 -4.59
CA VAL A 196 7.56 -3.25 -4.72
C VAL A 196 7.99 -4.40 -5.62
N LEU A 197 8.53 -4.11 -6.81
CA LEU A 197 9.01 -5.14 -7.72
C LEU A 197 10.15 -5.96 -7.12
N GLY A 198 11.05 -5.30 -6.37
CA GLY A 198 12.14 -5.94 -5.63
C GLY A 198 11.63 -6.91 -4.57
N VAL A 199 10.71 -6.47 -3.70
CA VAL A 199 10.13 -7.31 -2.65
C VAL A 199 9.34 -8.47 -3.25
N LEU A 200 8.52 -8.23 -4.27
CA LEU A 200 7.81 -9.32 -4.97
C LEU A 200 8.77 -10.33 -5.59
N ARG A 201 9.93 -9.87 -6.09
CA ARG A 201 10.97 -10.76 -6.61
C ARG A 201 11.62 -11.59 -5.49
N LEU A 202 11.82 -11.02 -4.29
CA LEU A 202 12.28 -11.76 -3.11
C LEU A 202 11.28 -12.84 -2.73
N VAL A 203 9.98 -12.50 -2.63
CA VAL A 203 8.88 -13.45 -2.37
C VAL A 203 8.88 -14.59 -3.40
N ALA A 204 9.05 -14.26 -4.69
CA ALA A 204 9.08 -15.27 -5.76
C ALA A 204 10.27 -16.23 -5.65
N ARG A 205 11.42 -15.75 -5.17
CA ARG A 205 12.68 -16.48 -5.11
C ARG A 205 12.96 -17.16 -3.77
N ARG A 206 12.17 -16.90 -2.74
CA ARG A 206 12.40 -17.51 -1.43
C ARG A 206 12.35 -19.04 -1.49
N GLY A 207 13.08 -19.72 -0.59
CA GLY A 207 13.06 -21.18 -0.46
C GLY A 207 11.66 -21.71 -0.12
N VAL A 208 11.40 -22.96 -0.48
CA VAL A 208 10.17 -23.68 -0.08
C VAL A 208 10.20 -23.92 1.43
N VAL A 209 9.07 -23.78 2.09
CA VAL A 209 8.95 -24.09 3.53
C VAL A 209 9.06 -25.61 3.71
N SER A 210 9.97 -26.08 4.59
CA SER A 210 10.16 -27.50 4.85
C SER A 210 8.85 -28.17 5.29
N GLY A 211 8.52 -29.30 4.67
CA GLY A 211 7.31 -30.06 4.98
C GLY A 211 6.00 -29.44 4.50
N ALA A 212 6.03 -28.31 3.78
CA ALA A 212 4.84 -27.76 3.12
C ALA A 212 4.65 -28.41 1.75
N THR A 213 3.39 -28.62 1.37
CA THR A 213 3.04 -28.99 0.00
C THR A 213 3.29 -27.82 -0.96
N ALA A 214 3.44 -28.09 -2.26
CA ALA A 214 3.61 -27.06 -3.28
C ALA A 214 2.45 -26.03 -3.27
N GLN A 215 1.23 -26.49 -3.01
CA GLN A 215 0.05 -25.63 -2.93
C GLN A 215 0.05 -24.73 -1.69
N GLU A 216 0.50 -25.26 -0.53
CA GLU A 216 0.62 -24.49 0.70
C GLU A 216 1.70 -23.41 0.56
N ASP A 217 2.86 -23.74 -0.02
CA ASP A 217 3.94 -22.77 -0.27
C ASP A 217 3.49 -21.67 -1.25
N ASP A 218 2.77 -22.02 -2.31
CA ASP A 218 2.23 -21.05 -3.28
C ASP A 218 1.20 -20.13 -2.61
N SER A 219 0.33 -20.67 -1.76
CA SER A 219 -0.63 -19.89 -0.97
C SER A 219 0.04 -18.89 -0.03
N LEU A 220 1.13 -19.30 0.66
CA LEU A 220 1.91 -18.41 1.52
C LEU A 220 2.57 -17.27 0.72
N ARG A 221 3.10 -17.57 -0.49
CA ARG A 221 3.70 -16.54 -1.35
C ARG A 221 2.67 -15.54 -1.85
N ARG A 222 1.49 -16.01 -2.27
CA ARG A 222 0.37 -15.13 -2.68
C ARG A 222 -0.08 -14.26 -1.52
N LEU A 223 -0.12 -14.81 -0.31
CA LEU A 223 -0.45 -14.05 0.89
C LEU A 223 0.57 -12.93 1.15
N SER A 224 1.88 -13.24 1.14
CA SER A 224 2.94 -12.23 1.30
C SER A 224 2.85 -11.15 0.21
N ALA A 225 2.69 -11.54 -1.05
CA ALA A 225 2.52 -10.60 -2.16
C ALA A 225 1.27 -9.71 -2.00
N ALA A 226 0.15 -10.29 -1.55
CA ALA A 226 -1.08 -9.55 -1.29
C ALA A 226 -0.90 -8.51 -0.18
N HIS A 227 -0.17 -8.83 0.89
CA HIS A 227 0.13 -7.88 1.98
C HIS A 227 1.01 -6.73 1.50
N VAL A 228 2.07 -7.03 0.74
CA VAL A 228 2.96 -6.00 0.18
C VAL A 228 2.16 -5.05 -0.70
N LEU A 229 1.40 -5.59 -1.65
CA LEU A 229 0.64 -4.78 -2.61
C LEU A 229 -0.49 -4.00 -1.96
N ALA A 230 -1.25 -4.61 -1.03
CA ALA A 230 -2.36 -3.94 -0.36
C ALA A 230 -1.88 -2.82 0.58
N GLY A 231 -0.82 -3.07 1.36
CA GLY A 231 -0.24 -2.06 2.23
C GLY A 231 0.35 -0.89 1.44
N THR A 232 1.07 -1.18 0.36
CA THR A 232 1.63 -0.17 -0.54
C THR A 232 0.52 0.61 -1.25
N GLN A 233 -0.48 -0.08 -1.81
CA GLN A 233 -1.64 0.55 -2.46
C GLN A 233 -2.39 1.48 -1.51
N LEU A 234 -2.61 1.06 -0.26
CA LEU A 234 -3.29 1.87 0.73
C LEU A 234 -2.56 3.20 0.98
N LEU A 235 -1.27 3.13 1.28
CA LEU A 235 -0.49 4.32 1.64
C LEU A 235 -0.20 5.23 0.43
N VAL A 236 0.22 4.66 -0.71
CA VAL A 236 0.42 5.42 -1.94
C VAL A 236 -0.88 6.04 -2.41
N GLY A 237 -1.97 5.27 -2.39
CA GLY A 237 -3.26 5.76 -2.85
C GLY A 237 -3.85 6.85 -1.96
N LEU A 238 -3.73 6.74 -0.64
CA LEU A 238 -4.16 7.81 0.27
C LEU A 238 -3.28 9.06 0.14
N GLY A 239 -1.94 8.89 0.02
CA GLY A 239 -1.04 10.00 -0.23
C GLY A 239 -1.32 10.70 -1.56
N SER A 240 -1.52 9.93 -2.63
CA SER A 240 -1.89 10.46 -3.95
C SER A 240 -3.25 11.16 -3.91
N ALA A 241 -4.25 10.57 -3.24
CA ALA A 241 -5.56 11.18 -3.07
C ALA A 241 -5.45 12.53 -2.34
N ALA A 242 -4.67 12.61 -1.26
CA ALA A 242 -4.45 13.85 -0.53
C ALA A 242 -3.84 14.94 -1.41
N VAL A 243 -2.82 14.61 -2.20
CA VAL A 243 -2.18 15.55 -3.14
C VAL A 243 -3.17 16.02 -4.22
N LEU A 244 -3.94 15.09 -4.82
CA LEU A 244 -4.94 15.42 -5.83
C LEU A 244 -6.07 16.27 -5.27
N LEU A 245 -6.56 15.97 -4.08
CA LEU A 245 -7.63 16.76 -3.42
C LEU A 245 -7.12 18.17 -3.08
N THR A 246 -5.87 18.31 -2.64
CA THR A 246 -5.25 19.63 -2.41
C THR A 246 -5.15 20.43 -3.71
N ALA A 247 -4.70 19.79 -4.82
CA ALA A 247 -4.68 20.41 -6.13
C ALA A 247 -6.07 20.82 -6.61
N ALA A 248 -7.08 19.97 -6.39
CA ALA A 248 -8.47 20.29 -6.74
C ALA A 248 -8.98 21.52 -6.01
N LEU A 249 -8.68 21.67 -4.71
CA LEU A 249 -9.05 22.85 -3.93
C LEU A 249 -8.37 24.12 -4.47
N ALA A 250 -7.08 24.06 -4.83
CA ALA A 250 -6.38 25.17 -5.45
C ALA A 250 -6.99 25.55 -6.81
N LEU A 251 -7.33 24.56 -7.65
CA LEU A 251 -8.01 24.78 -8.93
C LEU A 251 -9.41 25.41 -8.75
N PHE A 252 -10.14 25.00 -7.73
CA PHE A 252 -11.42 25.63 -7.35
C PHE A 252 -11.23 27.11 -6.99
N GLY A 253 -10.26 27.41 -6.13
CA GLY A 253 -9.92 28.76 -5.74
C GLY A 253 -9.46 29.63 -6.92
N ALA A 254 -8.84 29.03 -7.93
CA ALA A 254 -8.45 29.66 -9.19
C ALA A 254 -9.59 29.71 -10.23
N SER A 255 -10.82 29.44 -9.86
CA SER A 255 -11.99 29.42 -10.77
C SER A 255 -11.89 28.45 -11.97
N ARG A 256 -11.00 27.44 -11.88
CA ARG A 256 -10.85 26.38 -12.89
C ARG A 256 -11.73 25.17 -12.57
N THR A 257 -13.05 25.41 -12.45
CA THR A 257 -14.03 24.46 -11.90
C THR A 257 -14.03 23.10 -12.61
N GLY A 258 -13.96 23.07 -13.97
CA GLY A 258 -13.95 21.81 -14.72
C GLY A 258 -12.76 20.94 -14.39
N ALA A 259 -11.56 21.53 -14.34
CA ALA A 259 -10.33 20.80 -13.97
C ALA A 259 -10.38 20.37 -12.48
N ALA A 260 -10.89 21.23 -11.60
CA ALA A 260 -11.05 20.93 -10.18
C ALA A 260 -11.94 19.71 -9.94
N VAL A 261 -13.10 19.66 -10.58
CA VAL A 261 -14.03 18.52 -10.47
C VAL A 261 -13.40 17.23 -10.96
N LEU A 262 -12.69 17.26 -12.11
CA LEU A 262 -12.00 16.09 -12.64
C LEU A 262 -10.94 15.58 -11.67
N VAL A 263 -10.06 16.47 -11.20
CA VAL A 263 -8.98 16.11 -10.27
C VAL A 263 -9.53 15.59 -8.94
N PHE A 264 -10.61 16.22 -8.43
CA PHE A 264 -11.31 15.76 -7.22
C PHE A 264 -11.89 14.36 -7.39
N ALA A 265 -12.56 14.09 -8.52
CA ALA A 265 -13.15 12.79 -8.81
C ALA A 265 -12.07 11.69 -8.89
N VAL A 266 -10.96 11.97 -9.61
CA VAL A 266 -9.82 11.04 -9.71
C VAL A 266 -9.18 10.79 -8.35
N GLY A 267 -8.92 11.84 -7.57
CA GLY A 267 -8.35 11.70 -6.22
C GLY A 267 -9.25 10.87 -5.29
N SER A 268 -10.56 11.13 -5.31
CA SER A 268 -11.54 10.38 -4.53
C SER A 268 -11.60 8.91 -4.95
N ALA A 269 -11.61 8.63 -6.26
CA ALA A 269 -11.62 7.27 -6.77
C ALA A 269 -10.37 6.48 -6.36
N ILE A 270 -9.17 7.09 -6.46
CA ILE A 270 -7.92 6.49 -5.99
C ILE A 270 -7.99 6.20 -4.48
N GLY A 271 -8.42 7.17 -3.68
CA GLY A 271 -8.53 7.01 -2.22
C GLY A 271 -9.48 5.88 -1.82
N ILE A 272 -10.70 5.89 -2.34
CA ILE A 272 -11.73 4.87 -2.07
C ILE A 272 -11.23 3.48 -2.48
N THR A 273 -10.71 3.34 -3.71
CA THR A 273 -10.19 2.06 -4.21
C THR A 273 -9.07 1.54 -3.32
N SER A 274 -8.17 2.41 -2.87
CA SER A 274 -7.05 2.03 -2.02
C SER A 274 -7.49 1.55 -0.64
N VAL A 275 -8.49 2.21 -0.04
CA VAL A 275 -9.10 1.77 1.22
C VAL A 275 -9.79 0.42 1.06
N VAL A 276 -10.59 0.25 0.01
CA VAL A 276 -11.28 -1.02 -0.26
C VAL A 276 -10.30 -2.17 -0.44
N VAL A 277 -9.23 -1.96 -1.20
CA VAL A 277 -8.17 -2.97 -1.41
C VAL A 277 -7.46 -3.31 -0.10
N GLY A 278 -7.05 -2.29 0.67
CA GLY A 278 -6.42 -2.48 1.99
C GLY A 278 -7.31 -3.28 2.93
N LEU A 279 -8.57 -2.88 3.10
CA LEU A 279 -9.54 -3.55 3.97
C LEU A 279 -9.87 -4.97 3.48
N SER A 280 -9.93 -5.21 2.17
CA SER A 280 -10.22 -6.54 1.61
C SER A 280 -9.17 -7.58 2.02
N VAL A 281 -7.91 -7.21 2.11
CA VAL A 281 -6.82 -8.10 2.54
C VAL A 281 -6.89 -8.35 4.04
N LEU A 282 -7.15 -7.32 4.84
CA LEU A 282 -7.35 -7.45 6.29
C LEU A 282 -8.57 -8.33 6.62
N ALA A 283 -9.68 -8.14 5.92
CA ALA A 283 -10.89 -8.94 6.11
C ALA A 283 -10.68 -10.42 5.76
N ARG A 284 -9.97 -10.74 4.68
CA ARG A 284 -9.65 -12.13 4.30
C ARG A 284 -8.78 -12.85 5.33
N GLN A 285 -7.94 -12.14 6.06
CA GLN A 285 -7.21 -12.71 7.21
C GLN A 285 -8.13 -13.02 8.38
N ALA A 286 -9.23 -12.29 8.50
CA ALA A 286 -10.19 -12.45 9.59
C ALA A 286 -11.22 -13.56 9.32
N LEU A 287 -11.52 -13.88 8.05
CA LEU A 287 -12.45 -14.96 7.68
C LEU A 287 -11.70 -16.30 7.66
N PRO A 288 -12.19 -17.34 8.37
CA PRO A 288 -11.67 -18.68 8.17
C PRO A 288 -11.88 -19.03 6.69
N ALA A 289 -10.86 -19.64 6.07
CA ALA A 289 -11.12 -20.38 4.83
C ALA A 289 -12.23 -21.38 5.18
N LEU A 290 -13.42 -21.18 4.61
CA LEU A 290 -14.47 -22.21 4.67
C LEU A 290 -13.80 -23.51 4.21
N PRO A 291 -13.89 -24.61 4.98
CA PRO A 291 -13.40 -25.88 4.51
C PRO A 291 -14.07 -26.07 3.15
N GLY A 292 -13.24 -26.10 2.11
CA GLY A 292 -13.74 -26.41 0.78
C GLY A 292 -14.54 -27.69 0.98
N THR A 293 -15.79 -27.67 0.58
CA THR A 293 -16.57 -28.90 0.37
C THR A 293 -15.72 -29.70 -0.60
N SER A 294 -14.85 -30.53 -0.04
CA SER A 294 -14.23 -31.61 -0.79
C SER A 294 -15.43 -32.38 -1.31
N SER A 295 -15.77 -32.12 -2.56
CA SER A 295 -16.62 -33.01 -3.33
C SER A 295 -15.95 -34.37 -3.21
N ALA A 296 -16.40 -35.15 -2.24
CA ALA A 296 -16.16 -36.58 -2.19
C ALA A 296 -16.89 -37.17 -3.40
N THR A 297 -16.36 -36.88 -4.58
CA THR A 297 -16.75 -37.50 -5.82
C THR A 297 -16.04 -38.86 -5.82
N GLY A 298 -16.79 -39.88 -5.41
CA GLY A 298 -16.70 -41.21 -5.92
C GLY A 298 -15.32 -41.89 -5.88
N ALA A 299 -14.87 -42.32 -4.71
CA ALA A 299 -14.11 -43.56 -4.68
C ALA A 299 -15.10 -44.69 -5.01
N SER A 300 -15.29 -44.93 -6.30
CA SER A 300 -15.90 -46.21 -6.77
C SER A 300 -15.06 -47.34 -6.21
N ALA A 301 -15.63 -48.04 -5.23
CA ALA A 301 -15.12 -49.30 -4.73
C ALA A 301 -15.00 -50.26 -5.94
N VAL A 302 -13.77 -50.47 -6.38
CA VAL A 302 -13.44 -51.58 -7.26
C VAL A 302 -13.55 -52.84 -6.42
N THR A 303 -14.67 -53.54 -6.59
CA THR A 303 -14.86 -54.88 -6.03
C THR A 303 -13.87 -55.81 -6.72
N PRO A 304 -12.99 -56.51 -5.98
CA PRO A 304 -12.13 -57.51 -6.60
C PRO A 304 -12.99 -58.71 -7.06
N ALA A 305 -12.79 -59.12 -8.30
CA ALA A 305 -13.40 -60.31 -8.86
C ALA A 305 -12.92 -61.58 -8.13
N PRO A 306 -13.81 -62.59 -7.90
CA PRO A 306 -13.42 -63.85 -7.30
C PRO A 306 -12.52 -64.62 -8.27
N GLN A 307 -11.37 -65.06 -7.79
CA GLN A 307 -10.54 -66.02 -8.50
C GLN A 307 -11.17 -67.40 -8.41
N ALA A 308 -11.44 -68.01 -9.57
CA ALA A 308 -11.78 -69.45 -9.73
C ALA A 308 -10.55 -70.24 -10.06
#